data_f7a4e8adfad846d4a7a735f6c2cfe7d8
#
_entry.id   f7a4e8adfad846d4a7a735f6c2cfe7d8
#
_cell.length_a   1.000
_cell.length_b   1.000
_cell.length_c   1.000
_cell.angle_alpha   90.00
_cell.angle_beta   90.00
_cell.angle_gamma   90.00
#
_symmetry.space_group_name_H-M   'P 1'
#
loop_
_entity.id
_entity.type
_entity.pdbx_description
1 polymer ?
#
loop_
_entity_poly.entity_id
_entity_poly.type
_entity_poly.pdbx_seq_one_letter_code
_entity_poly.pdbx_strand_id
1 'polypeptide(L)'
;MLISTSRKPSQKTRKFCKNFAHATDSTSVNRGKMNMRELLLRALDEDEVNLAIVNEIKGNPSRITFYSNKGEELLIILISVSLSNERLHIAPSKLKIVSNVQDLNCLSDILGFELVDNAEDNYIHISQDDNLIAKINFINKFGDNTDFQINVKKIIDNND
;
A
#
# COMPACT_ATOMS: atom_id res chain seq x y z
N MET A 1 3.80 2.91 -8.85
CA MET A 1 2.38 3.14 -8.48
C MET A 1 2.20 4.57 -8.02
N LEU A 2 1.10 5.20 -8.42
CA LEU A 2 0.72 6.52 -7.92
C LEU A 2 -0.16 6.33 -6.68
N ILE A 3 0.11 7.06 -5.60
CA ILE A 3 -0.66 6.97 -4.36
C ILE A 3 -1.26 8.34 -4.06
N SER A 4 -2.56 8.37 -3.79
CA SER A 4 -3.25 9.57 -3.35
C SER A 4 -4.31 9.22 -2.29
N THR A 5 -5.12 10.19 -1.94
CA THR A 5 -6.09 10.08 -0.86
C THR A 5 -7.50 10.43 -1.33
N SER A 6 -8.49 10.23 -0.47
CA SER A 6 -9.76 10.95 -0.56
C SER A 6 -9.50 12.44 -0.36
N ARG A 7 -10.49 13.27 -0.66
CA ARG A 7 -10.36 14.73 -0.51
C ARG A 7 -10.23 15.13 0.96
N LYS A 8 -9.45 16.19 1.23
CA LYS A 8 -9.22 16.75 2.57
C LYS A 8 -8.70 15.72 3.58
N PRO A 9 -7.57 15.05 3.27
CA PRO A 9 -7.03 14.04 4.18
C PRO A 9 -6.44 14.68 5.44
N SER A 10 -6.42 13.90 6.54
CA SER A 10 -5.72 14.26 7.76
C SER A 10 -4.20 14.19 7.55
N GLN A 11 -3.45 14.77 8.49
CA GLN A 11 -1.98 14.66 8.50
C GLN A 11 -1.54 13.20 8.63
N LYS A 12 -2.26 12.40 9.43
CA LYS A 12 -1.95 10.98 9.60
C LYS A 12 -2.07 10.21 8.29
N THR A 13 -3.13 10.46 7.51
CA THR A 13 -3.32 9.82 6.20
C THR A 13 -2.24 10.26 5.22
N ARG A 14 -1.87 11.54 5.21
CA ARG A 14 -0.76 12.03 4.38
C ARG A 14 0.56 11.37 4.73
N LYS A 15 0.84 11.22 6.03
CA LYS A 15 2.05 10.55 6.50
C LYS A 15 2.05 9.07 6.10
N PHE A 16 0.91 8.40 6.22
CA PHE A 16 0.75 7.03 5.76
C PHE A 16 1.12 6.90 4.28
N CYS A 17 0.56 7.76 3.43
CA CYS A 17 0.85 7.74 2.00
C CYS A 17 2.33 7.95 1.70
N LYS A 18 3.01 8.83 2.43
CA LYS A 18 4.45 9.06 2.27
C LYS A 18 5.27 7.85 2.69
N ASN A 19 4.93 7.23 3.82
CA ASN A 19 5.59 5.99 4.27
C ASN A 19 5.39 4.88 3.23
N PHE A 20 4.16 4.71 2.76
CA PHE A 20 3.82 3.67 1.80
C PHE A 20 4.52 3.89 0.45
N ALA A 21 4.54 5.13 -0.02
CA ALA A 21 5.25 5.46 -1.25
C ALA A 21 6.75 5.19 -1.14
N HIS A 22 7.35 5.61 -0.03
CA HIS A 22 8.79 5.35 0.20
C HIS A 22 9.09 3.85 0.26
N ALA A 23 8.26 3.10 0.99
CA ALA A 23 8.46 1.66 1.18
C ALA A 23 8.24 0.83 -0.09
N THR A 24 7.50 1.35 -1.07
CA THR A 24 7.11 0.59 -2.26
C THR A 24 7.64 1.19 -3.57
N ASP A 25 8.57 2.13 -3.49
CA ASP A 25 9.10 2.85 -4.67
C ASP A 25 7.98 3.46 -5.52
N SER A 26 7.03 4.06 -4.85
CA SER A 26 5.85 4.67 -5.45
C SER A 26 5.90 6.19 -5.29
N THR A 27 5.01 6.89 -6.00
CA THR A 27 4.91 8.35 -5.95
C THR A 27 3.63 8.74 -5.22
N SER A 28 3.76 9.53 -4.16
CA SER A 28 2.62 10.09 -3.43
C SER A 28 2.31 11.49 -3.97
N VAL A 29 1.03 11.73 -4.30
CA VAL A 29 0.58 13.04 -4.78
C VAL A 29 -0.58 13.55 -3.93
N ASN A 30 -0.62 14.86 -3.73
CA ASN A 30 -1.72 15.50 -3.03
C ASN A 30 -2.99 15.42 -3.88
N ARG A 31 -4.10 15.00 -3.25
CA ARG A 31 -5.38 14.91 -3.94
C ARG A 31 -5.86 16.28 -4.44
N GLY A 32 -5.78 17.30 -3.60
CA GLY A 32 -6.32 18.60 -3.93
C GLY A 32 -7.77 18.53 -4.36
N LYS A 33 -8.10 19.16 -5.47
CA LYS A 33 -9.45 19.16 -6.04
C LYS A 33 -9.62 18.17 -7.19
N MET A 34 -8.60 17.32 -7.45
CA MET A 34 -8.67 16.36 -8.55
C MET A 34 -9.79 15.35 -8.33
N ASN A 35 -10.56 15.09 -9.41
CA ASN A 35 -11.48 13.97 -9.43
C ASN A 35 -10.74 12.69 -9.85
N MET A 36 -11.44 11.58 -9.87
CA MET A 36 -10.83 10.28 -10.20
C MET A 36 -10.24 10.26 -11.61
N ARG A 37 -10.94 10.86 -12.58
CA ARG A 37 -10.45 10.93 -13.97
C ARG A 37 -9.13 11.69 -14.06
N GLU A 38 -9.01 12.80 -13.36
CA GLU A 38 -7.78 13.61 -13.34
C GLU A 38 -6.61 12.84 -12.71
N LEU A 39 -6.88 12.06 -11.65
CA LEU A 39 -5.86 11.20 -11.04
C LEU A 39 -5.40 10.11 -12.00
N LEU A 40 -6.33 9.47 -12.72
CA LEU A 40 -5.98 8.45 -13.72
C LEU A 40 -5.16 9.03 -14.87
N LEU A 41 -5.51 10.22 -15.34
CA LEU A 41 -4.73 10.93 -16.37
C LEU A 41 -3.33 11.24 -15.86
N ARG A 42 -3.19 11.65 -14.61
CA ARG A 42 -1.89 11.91 -14.00
C ARG A 42 -1.05 10.64 -13.90
N ALA A 43 -1.66 9.51 -13.53
CA ALA A 43 -0.96 8.23 -13.51
C ALA A 43 -0.41 7.87 -14.90
N LEU A 44 -1.21 8.06 -15.95
CA LEU A 44 -0.76 7.83 -17.33
C LEU A 44 0.37 8.77 -17.73
N ASP A 45 0.27 10.06 -17.39
CA ASP A 45 1.29 11.07 -17.72
C ASP A 45 2.63 10.78 -17.03
N GLU A 46 2.60 10.16 -15.85
CA GLU A 46 3.79 9.80 -15.08
C GLU A 46 4.25 8.35 -15.34
N ASP A 47 3.68 7.68 -16.34
CA ASP A 47 3.98 6.30 -16.71
C ASP A 47 3.76 5.30 -15.56
N GLU A 48 2.80 5.61 -14.68
CA GLU A 48 2.43 4.72 -13.59
C GLU A 48 1.39 3.70 -14.06
N VAL A 49 1.62 2.44 -13.74
CA VAL A 49 0.74 1.34 -14.17
C VAL A 49 -0.50 1.26 -13.28
N ASN A 50 -0.35 1.56 -12.00
CA ASN A 50 -1.41 1.42 -11.01
C ASN A 50 -1.57 2.69 -10.16
N LEU A 51 -2.76 2.82 -9.58
CA LEU A 51 -3.14 3.92 -8.69
C LEU A 51 -3.72 3.34 -7.40
N ALA A 52 -3.28 3.83 -6.26
CA ALA A 52 -3.87 3.49 -4.96
C ALA A 52 -4.52 4.73 -4.35
N ILE A 53 -5.76 4.58 -3.89
CA ILE A 53 -6.49 5.63 -3.19
C ILE A 53 -6.71 5.19 -1.75
N VAL A 54 -6.28 6.03 -0.81
CA VAL A 54 -6.43 5.81 0.61
C VAL A 54 -7.59 6.65 1.14
N ASN A 55 -8.60 5.99 1.67
CA ASN A 55 -9.71 6.62 2.36
C ASN A 55 -9.50 6.57 3.86
N GLU A 56 -10.13 7.51 4.59
CA GLU A 56 -10.00 7.58 6.03
C GLU A 56 -11.36 7.62 6.72
N ILE A 57 -11.39 7.19 7.98
CA ILE A 57 -12.52 7.36 8.90
C ILE A 57 -11.99 8.03 10.15
N LYS A 58 -12.58 9.16 10.54
CA LYS A 58 -12.16 9.95 11.71
C LYS A 58 -10.66 10.27 11.70
N GLY A 59 -10.14 10.58 10.52
CA GLY A 59 -8.73 10.95 10.34
C GLY A 59 -7.76 9.77 10.31
N ASN A 60 -8.23 8.52 10.32
CA ASN A 60 -7.39 7.32 10.29
C ASN A 60 -7.51 6.62 8.94
N PRO A 61 -6.38 6.24 8.30
CA PRO A 61 -6.42 5.41 7.10
C PRO A 61 -7.24 4.15 7.36
N SER A 62 -8.27 3.92 6.55
CA SER A 62 -9.23 2.84 6.79
C SER A 62 -9.49 1.95 5.60
N ARG A 63 -9.13 2.40 4.39
CA ARG A 63 -9.34 1.65 3.16
C ARG A 63 -8.25 2.01 2.15
N ILE A 64 -7.76 1.00 1.44
CA ILE A 64 -6.97 1.22 0.23
C ILE A 64 -7.69 0.55 -0.92
N THR A 65 -7.95 1.29 -1.99
CA THR A 65 -8.45 0.75 -3.25
C THR A 65 -7.34 0.87 -4.28
N PHE A 66 -6.95 -0.26 -4.84
CA PHE A 66 -5.95 -0.33 -5.90
C PHE A 66 -6.66 -0.40 -7.24
N TYR A 67 -6.28 0.48 -8.16
CA TYR A 67 -6.82 0.55 -9.52
C TYR A 67 -5.71 0.35 -10.54
N SER A 68 -6.07 -0.21 -11.69
CA SER A 68 -5.21 -0.06 -12.88
C SER A 68 -5.28 1.39 -13.35
N ASN A 69 -4.34 1.80 -14.21
CA ASN A 69 -4.38 3.15 -14.79
C ASN A 69 -5.54 3.34 -15.80
N LYS A 70 -6.32 2.29 -16.07
CA LYS A 70 -7.57 2.35 -16.84
C LYS A 70 -8.81 2.48 -15.95
N GLY A 71 -8.62 2.51 -14.62
CA GLY A 71 -9.72 2.67 -13.66
C GLY A 71 -10.37 1.37 -13.22
N GLU A 72 -9.81 0.22 -13.55
CA GLU A 72 -10.31 -1.08 -13.07
C GLU A 72 -9.90 -1.29 -11.62
N GLU A 73 -10.83 -1.68 -10.76
CA GLU A 73 -10.53 -2.02 -9.38
C GLU A 73 -9.82 -3.37 -9.33
N LEU A 74 -8.61 -3.39 -8.77
CA LEU A 74 -7.77 -4.58 -8.68
C LEU A 74 -7.87 -5.27 -7.32
N LEU A 75 -7.95 -4.47 -6.26
CA LEU A 75 -8.01 -4.96 -4.88
C LEU A 75 -8.54 -3.85 -3.99
N ILE A 76 -9.42 -4.20 -3.07
CA ILE A 76 -9.93 -3.29 -2.04
C ILE A 76 -9.70 -3.94 -0.69
N ILE A 77 -8.98 -3.27 0.21
CA ILE A 77 -8.73 -3.77 1.56
C ILE A 77 -9.16 -2.73 2.60
N LEU A 78 -9.79 -3.20 3.65
CA LEU A 78 -10.07 -2.41 4.84
C LEU A 78 -8.92 -2.61 5.82
N ILE A 79 -8.41 -1.51 6.37
CA ILE A 79 -7.16 -1.52 7.11
C ILE A 79 -7.23 -0.74 8.43
N SER A 80 -6.25 -1.00 9.27
CA SER A 80 -5.74 -0.07 10.27
C SER A 80 -4.22 -0.02 10.12
N VAL A 81 -3.58 1.01 10.63
CA VAL A 81 -2.15 1.21 10.37
C VAL A 81 -1.41 1.62 11.64
N SER A 82 -0.12 1.23 11.68
CA SER A 82 0.87 1.79 12.59
C SER A 82 1.89 2.54 11.75
N LEU A 83 2.17 3.79 12.09
CA LEU A 83 3.09 4.64 11.35
C LEU A 83 4.45 4.70 12.03
N SER A 84 5.50 4.90 11.23
CA SER A 84 6.83 5.13 11.74
C SER A 84 7.18 6.62 11.67
N ASN A 85 7.77 7.13 12.77
CA ASN A 85 8.37 8.47 12.81
C ASN A 85 9.83 8.46 12.41
N GLU A 86 10.41 7.26 12.29
CA GLU A 86 11.81 7.07 11.93
C GLU A 86 11.95 6.74 10.44
N ARG A 87 13.16 6.88 9.95
CA ARG A 87 13.50 6.49 8.60
C ARG A 87 13.37 4.96 8.47
N LEU A 88 12.72 4.50 7.39
CA LEU A 88 12.42 3.08 7.23
C LEU A 88 13.63 2.22 6.85
N HIS A 89 14.64 2.79 6.20
CA HIS A 89 15.84 2.08 5.73
C HIS A 89 15.50 0.89 4.81
N ILE A 90 14.57 1.09 3.91
CA ILE A 90 14.18 0.13 2.88
C ILE A 90 14.87 0.51 1.58
N ALA A 91 15.33 -0.51 0.83
CA ALA A 91 15.82 -0.33 -0.54
C ALA A 91 14.70 -0.75 -1.51
N PRO A 92 13.77 0.17 -1.88
CA PRO A 92 12.51 -0.21 -2.53
C PRO A 92 12.69 -0.89 -3.89
N SER A 93 13.72 -0.54 -4.65
CA SER A 93 13.98 -1.13 -5.97
C SER A 93 14.35 -2.62 -5.92
N LYS A 94 14.71 -3.13 -4.73
CA LYS A 94 15.11 -4.52 -4.54
C LYS A 94 14.17 -5.28 -3.62
N LEU A 95 13.02 -4.71 -3.33
CA LEU A 95 12.07 -5.26 -2.38
C LEU A 95 11.47 -6.57 -2.90
N LYS A 96 11.33 -7.55 -2.02
CA LYS A 96 10.65 -8.82 -2.28
C LYS A 96 9.42 -8.93 -1.41
N ILE A 97 8.54 -9.87 -1.72
CA ILE A 97 7.35 -10.15 -0.92
C ILE A 97 7.41 -11.61 -0.46
N VAL A 98 7.26 -11.81 0.85
CA VAL A 98 7.04 -13.13 1.44
C VAL A 98 5.61 -13.15 1.95
N SER A 99 4.76 -14.01 1.40
CA SER A 99 3.35 -14.05 1.72
C SER A 99 2.90 -15.43 2.17
N ASN A 100 2.18 -15.46 3.28
CA ASN A 100 1.47 -16.64 3.78
C ASN A 100 -0.05 -16.48 3.64
N VAL A 101 -0.52 -15.47 2.90
CA VAL A 101 -1.94 -15.18 2.68
C VAL A 101 -2.19 -15.12 1.18
N GLN A 102 -2.70 -16.21 0.63
CA GLN A 102 -2.89 -16.36 -0.82
C GLN A 102 -3.75 -15.26 -1.42
N ASP A 103 -4.80 -14.83 -0.72
CA ASP A 103 -5.73 -13.80 -1.22
C ASP A 103 -5.08 -12.41 -1.41
N LEU A 104 -3.89 -12.21 -0.85
CA LEU A 104 -3.12 -10.96 -1.00
C LEU A 104 -1.90 -11.12 -1.91
N ASN A 105 -1.71 -12.29 -2.53
CA ASN A 105 -0.57 -12.50 -3.44
C ASN A 105 -0.64 -11.61 -4.69
N CYS A 106 -1.81 -11.12 -5.05
CA CYS A 106 -1.98 -10.15 -6.12
C CYS A 106 -1.22 -8.83 -5.87
N LEU A 107 -0.85 -8.54 -4.62
CA LEU A 107 -0.02 -7.38 -4.32
C LEU A 107 1.34 -7.45 -5.01
N SER A 108 1.84 -8.63 -5.29
CA SER A 108 3.07 -8.81 -6.08
C SER A 108 2.95 -8.12 -7.45
N ASP A 109 1.89 -8.39 -8.18
CA ASP A 109 1.65 -7.77 -9.48
C ASP A 109 1.33 -6.27 -9.36
N ILE A 110 0.51 -5.91 -8.37
CA ILE A 110 0.09 -4.52 -8.17
C ILE A 110 1.28 -3.63 -7.82
N LEU A 111 2.16 -4.09 -6.93
CA LEU A 111 3.32 -3.32 -6.48
C LEU A 111 4.55 -3.52 -7.37
N GLY A 112 4.57 -4.58 -8.19
CA GLY A 112 5.68 -4.86 -9.07
C GLY A 112 6.88 -5.52 -8.38
N PHE A 113 6.65 -6.27 -7.30
CA PHE A 113 7.71 -6.97 -6.55
C PHE A 113 7.53 -8.48 -6.65
N GLU A 114 8.65 -9.20 -6.67
CA GLU A 114 8.67 -10.65 -6.81
C GLU A 114 8.23 -11.33 -5.50
N LEU A 115 7.34 -12.33 -5.64
CA LEU A 115 7.01 -13.24 -4.55
C LEU A 115 8.15 -14.27 -4.38
N VAL A 116 8.61 -14.43 -3.14
CA VAL A 116 9.64 -15.40 -2.78
C VAL A 116 9.19 -16.22 -1.58
N ASP A 117 9.75 -17.41 -1.40
CA ASP A 117 9.37 -18.28 -0.29
C ASP A 117 9.89 -17.80 1.06
N ASN A 118 11.08 -17.17 1.05
CA ASN A 118 11.65 -16.61 2.26
C ASN A 118 12.66 -15.50 1.90
N ALA A 119 12.94 -14.65 2.86
CA ALA A 119 13.93 -13.57 2.75
C ALA A 119 14.43 -13.21 4.13
N GLU A 120 15.65 -12.68 4.22
CA GLU A 120 16.28 -12.28 5.49
C GLU A 120 16.17 -10.78 5.75
N ASP A 121 16.19 -9.99 4.68
CA ASP A 121 16.11 -8.53 4.76
C ASP A 121 15.38 -7.94 3.56
N ASN A 122 15.03 -6.69 3.69
CA ASN A 122 14.47 -5.86 2.62
C ASN A 122 13.30 -6.55 1.91
N TYR A 123 12.24 -6.88 2.67
CA TYR A 123 11.05 -7.53 2.11
C TYR A 123 9.78 -7.08 2.81
N ILE A 124 8.67 -7.26 2.11
CA ILE A 124 7.33 -7.10 2.65
C ILE A 124 6.89 -8.47 3.15
N HIS A 125 6.49 -8.56 4.41
CA HIS A 125 6.01 -9.80 5.02
C HIS A 125 4.50 -9.74 5.21
N ILE A 126 3.79 -10.56 4.46
CA ILE A 126 2.33 -10.70 4.58
C ILE A 126 2.07 -11.98 5.36
N SER A 127 1.64 -11.82 6.61
CA SER A 127 1.46 -12.94 7.54
C SER A 127 0.02 -13.05 8.01
N GLN A 128 -0.37 -14.26 8.42
CA GLN A 128 -1.67 -14.52 9.03
C GLN A 128 -1.69 -14.00 10.47
N ASP A 129 -2.89 -13.65 10.93
CA ASP A 129 -3.12 -13.21 12.30
C ASP A 129 -4.50 -13.74 12.74
N ASP A 130 -4.62 -14.10 14.01
CA ASP A 130 -5.85 -14.73 14.53
C ASP A 130 -7.08 -13.81 14.48
N ASN A 131 -6.86 -12.49 14.54
CA ASN A 131 -7.94 -11.49 14.60
C ASN A 131 -8.10 -10.68 13.31
N LEU A 132 -7.25 -10.93 12.31
CA LEU A 132 -7.17 -10.17 11.07
C LEU A 132 -7.10 -11.13 9.88
N ILE A 133 -7.37 -10.59 8.69
CA ILE A 133 -7.05 -11.32 7.45
C ILE A 133 -5.53 -11.46 7.33
N ALA A 134 -4.80 -10.37 7.59
CA ALA A 134 -3.34 -10.38 7.48
C ALA A 134 -2.71 -9.19 8.19
N LYS A 135 -1.42 -9.33 8.49
CA LYS A 135 -0.54 -8.21 8.82
C LYS A 135 0.46 -8.04 7.69
N ILE A 136 0.68 -6.80 7.28
CA ILE A 136 1.69 -6.46 6.29
C ILE A 136 2.77 -5.67 7.03
N ASN A 137 3.94 -6.29 7.18
CA ASN A 137 5.10 -5.69 7.83
C ASN A 137 6.15 -5.38 6.77
N PHE A 138 6.93 -4.33 7.02
CA PHE A 138 8.01 -3.92 6.15
C PHE A 138 9.32 -4.16 6.88
N ILE A 139 10.11 -5.10 6.38
CA ILE A 139 11.40 -5.47 6.94
C ILE A 139 12.46 -4.69 6.18
N ASN A 140 13.30 -3.93 6.90
CA ASN A 140 14.25 -3.04 6.28
C ASN A 140 15.50 -3.78 5.75
N LYS A 141 16.43 -3.02 5.14
CA LYS A 141 17.65 -3.58 4.56
C LYS A 141 18.62 -4.17 5.58
N PHE A 142 18.37 -3.94 6.88
CA PHE A 142 19.16 -4.51 7.97
C PHE A 142 18.52 -5.77 8.57
N GLY A 143 17.34 -6.18 8.06
CA GLY A 143 16.60 -7.32 8.58
C GLY A 143 15.70 -7.00 9.77
N ASP A 144 15.54 -5.72 10.11
CA ASP A 144 14.72 -5.30 11.24
C ASP A 144 13.29 -5.00 10.78
N ASN A 145 12.32 -5.37 11.61
CA ASN A 145 10.94 -4.98 11.39
C ASN A 145 10.78 -3.49 11.68
N THR A 146 10.34 -2.72 10.70
CA THR A 146 10.03 -1.31 10.89
C THR A 146 8.72 -1.18 11.68
N ASP A 147 8.47 -0.02 12.27
CA ASP A 147 7.20 0.24 12.96
C ASP A 147 6.05 0.51 11.99
N PHE A 148 6.36 0.65 10.70
CA PHE A 148 5.35 0.82 9.67
C PHE A 148 4.66 -0.52 9.38
N GLN A 149 3.36 -0.60 9.67
CA GLN A 149 2.58 -1.82 9.54
C GLN A 149 1.19 -1.52 9.03
N ILE A 150 0.70 -2.37 8.14
CA ILE A 150 -0.68 -2.33 7.65
C ILE A 150 -1.39 -3.58 8.15
N ASN A 151 -2.46 -3.41 8.91
CA ASN A 151 -3.33 -4.49 9.33
C ASN A 151 -4.49 -4.60 8.35
N VAL A 152 -4.67 -5.75 7.73
CA VAL A 152 -5.78 -5.99 6.80
C VAL A 152 -6.93 -6.64 7.57
N LYS A 153 -8.02 -5.90 7.73
CA LYS A 153 -9.21 -6.35 8.47
C LYS A 153 -10.15 -7.13 7.57
N LYS A 154 -10.24 -6.76 6.30
CA LYS A 154 -11.16 -7.36 5.34
C LYS A 154 -10.68 -7.11 3.93
N ILE A 155 -10.91 -8.07 3.05
CA ILE A 155 -10.78 -7.91 1.61
C ILE A 155 -12.19 -7.77 1.06
N ILE A 156 -12.46 -6.71 0.30
CA ILE A 156 -13.76 -6.48 -0.32
C ILE A 156 -13.76 -7.18 -1.68
N ASP A 157 -14.74 -8.08 -1.85
CA ASP A 157 -14.94 -8.74 -3.14
C ASP A 157 -16.10 -8.06 -3.86
N ASN A 158 -15.84 -7.53 -5.06
CA ASN A 158 -16.85 -6.84 -5.87
C ASN A 158 -17.92 -7.78 -6.42
N ASN A 159 -17.76 -9.09 -6.26
CA ASN A 159 -18.74 -10.08 -6.68
C ASN A 159 -19.75 -10.45 -5.57
N ASP A 160 -19.61 -9.84 -4.42
CA ASP A 160 -20.52 -10.05 -3.27
C ASP A 160 -21.66 -9.06 -3.26
#